data_0308c53d37025b91be61786c0af847cc
#
_entry.id   0308c53d37025b91be61786c0af847cc
#
_cell.length_a   1.000
_cell.length_b   1.000
_cell.length_c   1.000
_cell.angle_alpha   90.00
_cell.angle_beta   90.00
_cell.angle_gamma   90.00
#
_symmetry.space_group_name_H-M   'P 1'
#
loop_
_entity.id
_entity.type
_entity.pdbx_description
1 polymer ?
#
loop_
_entity_poly.entity_id
_entity_poly.type
_entity_poly.pdbx_seq_one_letter_code
_entity_poly.pdbx_strand_id
1 'polypeptide(L)'
;CGVNKNGTITSFAWTYDSAKKTFLNIHQRISNDEGKTWSQPKDLNISDQPSHPALLKDGKVVLAWVDRFKNQSIKVIVSDNLNAHFDEISEVTIFNQKKIKQNSKELGGLLADMNIWSFGLPYADVLQSGKVLVFYYAGNDKKMDLHWIRLKFE
;
A
#
# COMPACT_ATOMS: atom_id res chain seq x y z
N CYS A 1 3.85 6.13 -6.84
CA CYS A 1 5.21 6.69 -6.63
C CYS A 1 5.11 8.02 -5.90
N GLY A 2 6.20 8.43 -5.23
CA GLY A 2 6.32 9.73 -4.58
C GLY A 2 7.65 10.39 -4.96
N VAL A 3 7.70 11.71 -4.86
CA VAL A 3 8.90 12.51 -5.14
C VAL A 3 9.24 13.32 -3.90
N ASN A 4 10.48 13.23 -3.44
CA ASN A 4 10.96 14.03 -2.31
C ASN A 4 11.41 15.44 -2.77
N LYS A 5 11.74 16.30 -1.80
CA LYS A 5 12.17 17.68 -2.08
C LYS A 5 13.46 17.78 -2.91
N ASN A 6 14.31 16.75 -2.90
CA ASN A 6 15.56 16.71 -3.64
C ASN A 6 15.39 16.11 -5.05
N GLY A 7 14.16 15.86 -5.49
CA GLY A 7 13.86 15.27 -6.79
C GLY A 7 14.04 13.75 -6.87
N THR A 8 14.43 13.08 -5.77
CA THR A 8 14.45 11.61 -5.73
C THR A 8 13.05 11.05 -5.82
N ILE A 9 12.84 10.13 -6.74
CA ILE A 9 11.57 9.45 -6.94
C ILE A 9 11.63 8.06 -6.30
N THR A 10 10.60 7.69 -5.55
CA THR A 10 10.41 6.31 -5.08
C THR A 10 9.14 5.72 -5.70
N SER A 11 9.24 4.47 -6.13
CA SER A 11 8.11 3.71 -6.67
C SER A 11 7.90 2.44 -5.86
N PHE A 12 6.67 2.13 -5.55
CA PHE A 12 6.26 0.88 -4.93
C PHE A 12 5.35 0.14 -5.91
N ALA A 13 5.63 -1.12 -6.14
CA ALA A 13 4.88 -1.94 -7.08
C ALA A 13 4.50 -3.28 -6.46
N TRP A 14 3.26 -3.66 -6.68
CA TRP A 14 2.82 -5.02 -6.49
C TRP A 14 3.19 -5.83 -7.73
N THR A 15 3.91 -6.92 -7.54
CA THR A 15 4.44 -7.72 -8.65
C THR A 15 3.80 -9.09 -8.69
N TYR A 16 3.69 -9.63 -9.89
CA TYR A 16 3.12 -10.95 -10.15
C TYR A 16 4.10 -11.80 -10.93
N ASP A 17 4.41 -12.98 -10.42
CA ASP A 17 5.20 -13.98 -11.12
C ASP A 17 4.28 -14.82 -12.00
N SER A 18 4.30 -14.57 -13.31
CA SER A 18 3.43 -15.26 -14.27
C SER A 18 3.79 -16.73 -14.46
N ALA A 19 5.06 -17.11 -14.23
CA ALA A 19 5.50 -18.49 -14.34
C ALA A 19 5.00 -19.33 -13.14
N LYS A 20 5.06 -18.77 -11.97
CA LYS A 20 4.58 -19.40 -10.72
C LYS A 20 3.11 -19.13 -10.43
N LYS A 21 2.47 -18.24 -11.21
CA LYS A 21 1.07 -17.80 -11.01
C LYS A 21 0.81 -17.32 -9.60
N THR A 22 1.73 -16.53 -9.03
CA THR A 22 1.64 -16.04 -7.66
C THR A 22 2.00 -14.57 -7.55
N PHE A 23 1.35 -13.86 -6.63
CA PHE A 23 1.75 -12.51 -6.25
C PHE A 23 3.01 -12.55 -5.39
N LEU A 24 3.91 -11.64 -5.68
CA LEU A 24 5.11 -11.40 -4.90
C LEU A 24 4.86 -10.27 -3.90
N ASN A 25 5.85 -10.01 -3.05
CA ASN A 25 5.84 -8.86 -2.14
C ASN A 25 5.85 -7.53 -2.90
N ILE A 26 5.61 -6.45 -2.17
CA ILE A 26 5.82 -5.08 -2.66
C ILE A 26 7.31 -4.89 -2.90
N HIS A 27 7.67 -4.43 -4.10
CA HIS A 27 9.02 -4.06 -4.46
C HIS A 27 9.13 -2.54 -4.55
N GLN A 28 10.22 -2.01 -3.99
CA GLN A 28 10.60 -0.60 -4.09
C GLN A 28 11.69 -0.42 -5.14
N ARG A 29 11.60 0.67 -5.90
CA ARG A 29 12.70 1.19 -6.74
C ARG A 29 12.86 2.69 -6.53
N ILE A 30 14.08 3.18 -6.69
CA ILE A 30 14.45 4.58 -6.49
C ILE A 30 15.11 5.10 -7.76
N SER A 31 14.77 6.32 -8.15
CA SER A 31 15.44 7.09 -9.19
C SER A 31 15.96 8.41 -8.61
N ASN A 32 17.20 8.79 -8.96
CA ASN A 32 17.83 10.04 -8.57
C ASN A 32 18.06 10.98 -9.77
N ASP A 33 17.49 10.67 -10.92
CA ASP A 33 17.71 11.35 -12.21
C ASP A 33 16.39 11.58 -12.96
N GLU A 34 15.34 11.94 -12.23
CA GLU A 34 14.00 12.26 -12.79
C GLU A 34 13.34 11.08 -13.53
N GLY A 35 13.63 9.86 -13.09
CA GLY A 35 13.03 8.65 -13.66
C GLY A 35 13.72 8.08 -14.89
N LYS A 36 14.89 8.62 -15.27
CA LYS A 36 15.67 8.13 -16.42
C LYS A 36 16.28 6.76 -16.12
N THR A 37 16.84 6.59 -14.92
CA THR A 37 17.33 5.30 -14.43
C THR A 37 16.74 4.94 -13.09
N TRP A 38 16.71 3.65 -12.76
CA TRP A 38 16.10 3.11 -11.55
C TRP A 38 17.02 2.10 -10.87
N SER A 39 17.01 2.10 -9.54
CA SER A 39 17.69 1.08 -8.75
C SER A 39 17.19 -0.32 -9.07
N GLN A 40 17.95 -1.35 -8.66
CA GLN A 40 17.41 -2.71 -8.62
C GLN A 40 16.19 -2.77 -7.70
N PRO A 41 15.21 -3.64 -8.00
CA PRO A 41 14.04 -3.83 -7.13
C PRO A 41 14.48 -4.30 -5.74
N LYS A 42 14.00 -3.65 -4.70
CA LYS A 42 14.17 -4.06 -3.30
C LYS A 42 12.86 -4.67 -2.82
N ASP A 43 12.90 -5.93 -2.42
CA ASP A 43 11.78 -6.59 -1.76
C ASP A 43 11.59 -6.01 -0.34
N LEU A 44 10.38 -5.58 -0.01
CA LEU A 44 10.06 -4.99 1.29
C LEU A 44 9.58 -6.01 2.32
N ASN A 45 9.45 -7.28 1.95
CA ASN A 45 8.82 -8.31 2.78
C ASN A 45 7.36 -8.00 3.18
N ILE A 46 6.72 -7.08 2.49
CA ILE A 46 5.32 -6.70 2.68
C ILE A 46 4.53 -7.29 1.53
N SER A 47 3.60 -8.16 1.82
CA SER A 47 2.75 -8.79 0.80
C SER A 47 1.66 -7.83 0.31
N ASP A 48 1.18 -8.08 -0.93
CA ASP A 48 -0.02 -7.50 -1.48
C ASP A 48 0.12 -6.06 -2.04
N GLN A 49 -0.95 -5.28 -2.09
CA GLN A 49 -1.08 -4.10 -2.94
C GLN A 49 -0.71 -2.79 -2.21
N PRO A 50 0.36 -2.07 -2.63
CA PRO A 50 0.74 -0.80 -2.04
C PRO A 50 -0.17 0.35 -2.48
N SER A 51 -0.23 1.39 -1.63
CA SER A 51 -0.80 2.69 -1.97
C SER A 51 0.18 3.61 -2.69
N HIS A 52 -0.30 4.82 -3.02
CA HIS A 52 0.55 5.98 -3.18
C HIS A 52 1.21 6.31 -1.82
N PRO A 53 2.55 6.49 -1.76
CA PRO A 53 3.24 6.81 -0.51
C PRO A 53 3.06 8.29 -0.13
N ALA A 54 2.92 8.58 1.16
CA ALA A 54 3.02 9.94 1.67
C ALA A 54 4.45 10.23 2.14
N LEU A 55 5.06 11.31 1.64
CA LEU A 55 6.41 11.72 1.98
C LEU A 55 6.37 12.89 2.96
N LEU A 56 6.77 12.66 4.20
CA LEU A 56 6.78 13.67 5.25
C LEU A 56 7.93 14.67 5.09
N LYS A 57 7.79 15.85 5.68
CA LYS A 57 8.80 16.92 5.58
C LYS A 57 10.14 16.56 6.24
N ASP A 58 10.13 15.68 7.24
CA ASP A 58 11.30 15.16 7.94
C ASP A 58 12.01 14.02 7.18
N GLY A 59 11.45 13.60 6.05
CA GLY A 59 12.02 12.54 5.19
C GLY A 59 11.40 11.17 5.40
N LYS A 60 10.54 10.99 6.41
CA LYS A 60 9.82 9.74 6.63
C LYS A 60 8.90 9.41 5.45
N VAL A 61 8.72 8.14 5.20
CA VAL A 61 7.83 7.60 4.18
C VAL A 61 6.72 6.80 4.84
N VAL A 62 5.49 7.20 4.59
CA VAL A 62 4.30 6.47 5.06
C VAL A 62 3.71 5.70 3.90
N LEU A 63 3.61 4.39 4.05
CA LEU A 63 3.02 3.49 3.07
C LEU A 63 1.77 2.84 3.66
N ALA A 64 0.64 3.04 3.02
CA ALA A 64 -0.54 2.23 3.27
C ALA A 64 -0.57 1.06 2.28
N TRP A 65 -1.08 -0.09 2.71
CA TRP A 65 -1.24 -1.23 1.81
C TRP A 65 -2.45 -2.09 2.20
N VAL A 66 -2.88 -2.89 1.24
CA VAL A 66 -3.96 -3.87 1.44
C VAL A 66 -3.33 -5.21 1.77
N ASP A 67 -3.64 -5.77 2.93
CA ASP A 67 -3.35 -7.16 3.29
C ASP A 67 -4.61 -7.99 3.02
N ARG A 68 -4.79 -8.38 1.77
CA ARG A 68 -6.03 -9.01 1.29
C ARG A 68 -6.11 -10.48 1.64
N PHE A 69 -4.99 -11.18 1.50
CA PHE A 69 -4.98 -12.64 1.57
C PHE A 69 -4.75 -13.19 2.97
N LYS A 70 -4.01 -12.46 3.81
CA LYS A 70 -3.65 -12.92 5.16
C LYS A 70 -4.61 -12.43 6.24
N ASN A 71 -4.80 -11.12 6.36
CA ASN A 71 -5.57 -10.52 7.45
C ASN A 71 -6.84 -9.80 7.00
N GLN A 72 -7.07 -9.67 5.70
CA GLN A 72 -8.20 -8.94 5.12
C GLN A 72 -8.33 -7.53 5.73
N SER A 73 -7.26 -6.77 5.65
CA SER A 73 -7.13 -5.48 6.31
C SER A 73 -6.45 -4.45 5.42
N ILE A 74 -6.58 -3.18 5.78
CA ILE A 74 -5.74 -2.11 5.28
C ILE A 74 -4.86 -1.66 6.43
N LYS A 75 -3.57 -1.57 6.17
CA LYS A 75 -2.54 -1.26 7.15
C LYS A 75 -1.71 -0.06 6.69
N VAL A 76 -1.05 0.57 7.63
CA VAL A 76 -0.10 1.66 7.40
C VAL A 76 1.19 1.35 8.12
N ILE A 77 2.31 1.64 7.49
CA ILE A 77 3.65 1.45 8.05
C ILE A 77 4.52 2.66 7.71
N VAL A 78 5.53 2.93 8.52
CA VAL A 78 6.43 4.07 8.36
C VAL A 78 7.87 3.59 8.20
N SER A 79 8.59 4.26 7.33
CA SER A 79 10.05 4.15 7.21
C SER A 79 10.68 5.51 7.49
N ASP A 80 11.81 5.54 8.17
CA ASP A 80 12.51 6.78 8.54
C ASP A 80 13.00 7.59 7.32
N ASN A 81 13.24 6.94 6.20
CA ASN A 81 13.62 7.58 4.94
C ASN A 81 13.40 6.63 3.74
N LEU A 82 13.63 7.13 2.53
CA LEU A 82 13.43 6.37 1.29
C LEU A 82 14.26 5.08 1.18
N ASN A 83 15.40 4.99 1.86
CA ASN A 83 16.32 3.86 1.78
C ASN A 83 16.21 2.91 2.98
N ALA A 84 15.56 3.35 4.08
CA ALA A 84 15.41 2.57 5.28
C ALA A 84 14.45 1.38 5.07
N HIS A 85 14.50 0.43 6.00
CA HIS A 85 13.48 -0.59 6.09
C HIS A 85 12.20 0.00 6.68
N PHE A 86 11.07 -0.52 6.27
CA PHE A 86 9.82 -0.27 6.96
C PHE A 86 9.83 -1.03 8.29
N ASP A 87 9.60 -0.31 9.39
CA ASP A 87 9.62 -0.88 10.72
C ASP A 87 8.28 -1.54 11.03
N GLU A 88 8.29 -2.85 11.25
CA GLU A 88 7.09 -3.61 11.60
C GLU A 88 6.43 -3.11 12.89
N ILE A 89 7.20 -2.54 13.83
CA ILE A 89 6.68 -1.97 15.07
C ILE A 89 5.79 -0.75 14.79
N SER A 90 6.05 -0.04 13.69
CA SER A 90 5.24 1.09 13.25
C SER A 90 3.95 0.70 12.53
N GLU A 91 3.69 -0.60 12.33
CA GLU A 91 2.51 -1.08 11.61
C GLU A 91 1.23 -0.80 12.39
N VAL A 92 0.28 -0.15 11.73
CA VAL A 92 -1.04 0.15 12.27
C VAL A 92 -2.12 -0.36 11.31
N THR A 93 -3.05 -1.16 11.81
CA THR A 93 -4.24 -1.55 11.08
C THR A 93 -5.28 -0.43 11.15
N ILE A 94 -5.65 0.13 9.99
CA ILE A 94 -6.65 1.21 9.89
C ILE A 94 -8.03 0.71 9.46
N PHE A 95 -8.10 -0.48 8.88
CA PHE A 95 -9.34 -1.16 8.53
C PHE A 95 -9.15 -2.67 8.64
N ASN A 96 -10.15 -3.35 9.18
CA ASN A 96 -10.18 -4.81 9.25
C ASN A 96 -11.57 -5.28 8.84
N GLN A 97 -11.65 -6.07 7.78
CA GLN A 97 -12.90 -6.69 7.38
C GLN A 97 -13.22 -7.82 8.34
N LYS A 98 -14.29 -7.69 9.12
CA LYS A 98 -14.81 -8.81 9.91
C LYS A 98 -15.12 -9.96 8.93
N LYS A 99 -14.49 -11.12 9.15
CA LYS A 99 -14.56 -12.29 8.28
C LYS A 99 -16.01 -12.59 7.92
N ILE A 100 -16.47 -12.12 6.78
CA ILE A 100 -17.61 -12.68 6.09
C ILE A 100 -17.08 -14.01 5.55
N LYS A 101 -17.68 -15.13 5.92
CA LYS A 101 -17.34 -16.43 5.33
C LYS A 101 -17.57 -16.30 3.82
N GLN A 102 -16.53 -15.98 3.09
CA GLN A 102 -16.55 -16.14 1.65
C GLN A 102 -16.48 -17.63 1.37
N ASN A 103 -17.55 -18.17 0.85
CA ASN A 103 -17.50 -19.44 0.14
C ASN A 103 -16.73 -19.16 -1.15
N SER A 104 -15.40 -19.19 -1.05
CA SER A 104 -14.51 -19.11 -2.20
C SER A 104 -14.63 -20.42 -2.98
N LYS A 105 -15.62 -20.50 -3.86
CA LYS A 105 -15.49 -21.34 -5.05
C LYS A 105 -14.45 -20.64 -5.90
N GLU A 106 -13.42 -21.38 -6.32
CA GLU A 106 -12.41 -20.96 -7.24
C GLU A 106 -13.05 -20.27 -8.46
N LEU A 107 -13.06 -18.94 -8.45
CA LEU A 107 -13.51 -18.15 -9.57
C LEU A 107 -12.26 -17.82 -10.41
N GLY A 108 -12.24 -18.36 -11.61
CA GLY A 108 -11.16 -18.43 -12.55
C GLY A 108 -10.42 -17.14 -12.91
N GLY A 109 -9.49 -16.71 -12.07
CA GLY A 109 -8.47 -15.72 -12.38
C GLY A 109 -8.64 -14.37 -11.74
N LEU A 110 -7.53 -13.62 -11.67
CA LEU A 110 -7.38 -12.33 -10.99
C LEU A 110 -8.50 -11.31 -11.26
N LEU A 111 -8.99 -11.22 -12.50
CA LEU A 111 -10.04 -10.26 -12.87
C LEU A 111 -11.42 -10.66 -12.30
N ALA A 112 -11.68 -11.95 -12.15
CA ALA A 112 -12.91 -12.43 -11.52
C ALA A 112 -12.87 -12.16 -10.01
N ASP A 113 -11.71 -12.32 -9.38
CA ASP A 113 -11.51 -12.03 -7.96
C ASP A 113 -11.67 -10.53 -7.64
N MET A 114 -11.31 -9.65 -8.57
CA MET A 114 -11.48 -8.19 -8.39
C MET A 114 -12.94 -7.77 -8.21
N ASN A 115 -13.89 -8.48 -8.79
CA ASN A 115 -15.30 -8.17 -8.67
C ASN A 115 -15.88 -8.43 -7.27
N ILE A 116 -15.16 -9.20 -6.43
CA ILE A 116 -15.60 -9.53 -5.06
C ILE A 116 -14.82 -8.76 -4.00
N TRP A 117 -13.90 -7.86 -4.40
CA TRP A 117 -13.13 -7.07 -3.45
C TRP A 117 -13.99 -5.98 -2.82
N SER A 118 -14.26 -6.14 -1.54
CA SER A 118 -15.10 -5.24 -0.77
C SER A 118 -14.32 -4.12 -0.05
N PHE A 119 -13.00 -4.05 -0.23
CA PHE A 119 -12.13 -2.99 0.31
C PHE A 119 -10.83 -2.89 -0.49
N GLY A 120 -10.23 -1.73 -0.51
CA GLY A 120 -8.93 -1.56 -1.16
C GLY A 120 -8.62 -0.14 -1.63
N LEU A 121 -7.67 -0.05 -2.58
CA LEU A 121 -7.14 1.16 -3.18
C LEU A 121 -6.83 2.27 -2.15
N PRO A 122 -6.03 1.99 -1.11
CA PRO A 122 -5.62 3.05 -0.21
C PRO A 122 -4.78 4.09 -0.96
N TYR A 123 -4.97 5.35 -0.62
CA TYR A 123 -4.18 6.47 -1.11
C TYR A 123 -3.78 7.33 0.08
N ALA A 124 -2.49 7.58 0.25
CA ALA A 124 -1.96 8.38 1.34
C ALA A 124 -1.37 9.69 0.80
N ASP A 125 -1.61 10.79 1.50
CA ASP A 125 -1.01 12.08 1.18
C ASP A 125 -0.82 12.94 2.44
N VAL A 126 0.07 13.93 2.37
CA VAL A 126 0.41 14.80 3.49
C VAL A 126 -0.42 16.07 3.45
N LEU A 127 -1.17 16.32 4.52
CA LEU A 127 -1.90 17.57 4.70
C LEU A 127 -0.96 18.74 5.03
N GLN A 128 -1.42 19.98 4.84
CA GLN A 128 -0.68 21.19 5.23
C GLN A 128 -0.29 21.18 6.71
N SER A 129 -1.10 20.56 7.56
CA SER A 129 -0.85 20.39 9.00
C SER A 129 0.29 19.38 9.33
N GLY A 130 0.86 18.70 8.34
CA GLY A 130 1.85 17.64 8.53
C GLY A 130 1.24 16.27 8.87
N LYS A 131 -0.07 16.19 9.07
CA LYS A 131 -0.77 14.90 9.25
C LYS A 131 -0.88 14.18 7.91
N VAL A 132 -0.95 12.85 7.94
CA VAL A 132 -1.22 12.02 6.76
C VAL A 132 -2.70 11.70 6.69
N LEU A 133 -3.29 11.94 5.54
CA LEU A 133 -4.66 11.53 5.22
C LEU A 133 -4.59 10.27 4.37
N VAL A 134 -5.30 9.24 4.78
CA VAL A 134 -5.41 7.99 4.02
C VAL A 134 -6.87 7.81 3.62
N PHE A 135 -7.11 7.66 2.31
CA PHE A 135 -8.42 7.28 1.75
C PHE A 135 -8.40 5.81 1.37
N TYR A 136 -9.52 5.17 1.44
CA TYR A 136 -9.74 3.81 0.93
C TYR A 136 -11.22 3.57 0.71
N TYR A 137 -11.57 2.62 -0.15
CA TYR A 137 -12.94 2.14 -0.22
C TYR A 137 -13.14 0.92 0.67
N ALA A 138 -14.31 0.80 1.27
CA ALA A 138 -14.73 -0.40 2.00
C ALA A 138 -16.25 -0.51 2.02
N GLY A 139 -16.75 -1.75 2.07
CA GLY A 139 -18.17 -2.01 2.08
C GLY A 139 -18.51 -3.49 1.98
N ASN A 140 -19.55 -3.79 1.26
CA ASN A 140 -20.02 -5.13 0.97
C ASN A 140 -20.60 -5.22 -0.45
N ASP A 141 -21.16 -6.35 -0.82
CA ASP A 141 -21.77 -6.61 -2.13
C ASP A 141 -22.95 -5.68 -2.50
N LYS A 142 -23.55 -5.00 -1.52
CA LYS A 142 -24.68 -4.09 -1.72
C LYS A 142 -24.29 -2.63 -1.74
N LYS A 143 -23.25 -2.25 -0.98
CA LYS A 143 -22.84 -0.87 -0.81
C LYS A 143 -21.35 -0.76 -0.55
N MET A 144 -20.69 0.11 -1.33
CA MET A 144 -19.31 0.51 -1.16
C MET A 144 -19.28 1.99 -0.80
N ASP A 145 -18.52 2.33 0.23
CA ASP A 145 -18.32 3.72 0.66
C ASP A 145 -16.84 4.11 0.59
N LEU A 146 -16.59 5.40 0.45
CA LEU A 146 -15.27 5.98 0.63
C LEU A 146 -15.05 6.29 2.11
N HIS A 147 -13.97 5.76 2.65
CA HIS A 147 -13.52 5.98 4.02
C HIS A 147 -12.24 6.80 4.04
N TRP A 148 -11.96 7.45 5.15
CA TRP A 148 -10.72 8.18 5.36
C TRP A 148 -10.33 8.21 6.83
N ILE A 149 -9.02 8.33 7.08
CA ILE A 149 -8.45 8.48 8.41
C ILE A 149 -7.30 9.49 8.37
N ARG A 150 -7.12 10.25 9.44
CA ARG A 150 -5.98 11.14 9.64
C ARG A 150 -5.05 10.55 10.67
N LEU A 151 -3.78 10.42 10.30
CA LEU A 151 -2.72 9.90 11.14
C LEU A 151 -1.74 11.01 11.49
N LYS A 152 -1.21 11.00 12.71
CA LYS A 152 -0.12 11.84 13.16
C LYS A 152 1.03 10.92 13.54
N PHE A 153 2.21 11.22 13.03
CA PHE A 153 3.45 10.52 13.34
C PHE A 153 4.29 11.45 14.22
N GLU A 154 4.73 10.95 15.35
CA GLU A 154 5.59 11.66 16.30
C GLU A 154 7.04 11.29 16.10
#